data_027fed8cb701dcb59ab80cce89f6980e
#
_entry.id   027fed8cb701dcb59ab80cce89f6980e
#
_cell.length_a   1.000
_cell.length_b   1.000
_cell.length_c   1.000
_cell.angle_alpha   90.00
_cell.angle_beta   90.00
_cell.angle_gamma   90.00
#
_symmetry.space_group_name_H-M   'P 1'
#
loop_
_entity.id
_entity.type
_entity.pdbx_description
1 polymer ?
#
loop_
_entity_poly.entity_id
_entity_poly.type
_entity_poly.pdbx_seq_one_letter_code
_entity_poly.pdbx_strand_id
1 'polypeptide(L)'
;MSLERGLTILELLSKADEPLGVREIARRIALSSSGVQRLVNTLAEKGLVEQTGQARRYQIGHGILNLARKMLQQDRLVALAEVELQRLAASDMNAFLGMRRGNRAVYLSTVQSSGPLVIRAIPGEPMLLHSTALGKALMLDWTPEQIVALDASEPFVSRTPRTITDPEKLAQQLSHSRDLGYTTSLNENLPGVYSIGAPIRDATGTIVAAISVAFARAAKPRLSIPEVGQWVIAAAKSVETSQGVSSTPSESAKEKRNVA
;
A
#
# COMPACT_ATOMS: atom_id res chain seq x y z
N MET A 1 18.75 9.48 20.40
CA MET A 1 19.29 8.27 21.09
C MET A 1 20.05 7.39 20.11
N SER A 2 20.85 6.39 20.57
CA SER A 2 21.71 5.59 19.66
C SER A 2 20.92 4.74 18.66
N LEU A 3 19.82 4.09 19.09
CA LEU A 3 18.97 3.27 18.23
C LEU A 3 18.29 4.11 17.13
N GLU A 4 17.70 5.22 17.47
CA GLU A 4 17.04 6.14 16.54
C GLU A 4 18.00 6.58 15.42
N ARG A 5 19.21 6.98 15.81
CA ARG A 5 20.25 7.38 14.85
C ARG A 5 20.69 6.24 13.93
N GLY A 6 20.74 5.00 14.45
CA GLY A 6 21.02 3.81 13.65
C GLY A 6 19.92 3.56 12.62
N LEU A 7 18.65 3.69 13.01
CA LEU A 7 17.51 3.59 12.10
C LEU A 7 17.52 4.69 11.04
N THR A 8 17.82 5.94 11.42
CA THR A 8 17.96 7.07 10.47
C THR A 8 19.07 6.80 9.43
N ILE A 9 20.17 6.14 9.81
CA ILE A 9 21.21 5.74 8.85
C ILE A 9 20.66 4.69 7.87
N LEU A 10 19.92 3.69 8.33
CA LEU A 10 19.30 2.68 7.45
C LEU A 10 18.30 3.34 6.48
N GLU A 11 17.46 4.23 6.96
CA GLU A 11 16.51 4.98 6.11
C GLU A 11 17.23 5.86 5.08
N LEU A 12 18.33 6.50 5.45
CA LEU A 12 19.14 7.29 4.53
C LEU A 12 19.77 6.42 3.44
N LEU A 13 20.38 5.30 3.83
CA LEU A 13 21.02 4.38 2.88
C LEU A 13 20.02 3.69 1.97
N SER A 14 18.79 3.41 2.44
CA SER A 14 17.75 2.79 1.63
C SER A 14 17.22 3.72 0.51
N LYS A 15 17.37 5.03 0.67
CA LYS A 15 16.93 6.05 -0.30
C LYS A 15 18.06 6.55 -1.20
N ALA A 16 19.30 6.12 -0.93
CA ALA A 16 20.45 6.56 -1.70
C ALA A 16 20.65 5.70 -2.94
N ASP A 17 20.78 6.32 -4.09
CA ASP A 17 21.05 5.64 -5.37
C ASP A 17 22.46 5.04 -5.42
N GLU A 18 23.40 5.60 -4.64
CA GLU A 18 24.79 5.15 -4.56
C GLU A 18 25.24 4.94 -3.11
N PRO A 19 26.22 4.04 -2.86
CA PRO A 19 26.80 3.86 -1.52
C PRO A 19 27.37 5.16 -0.97
N LEU A 20 27.14 5.45 0.32
CA LEU A 20 27.55 6.69 0.98
C LEU A 20 28.76 6.51 1.89
N GLY A 21 29.68 7.46 1.89
CA GLY A 21 30.79 7.54 2.83
C GLY A 21 30.38 8.06 4.20
N VAL A 22 31.11 7.71 5.28
CA VAL A 22 30.81 8.14 6.66
C VAL A 22 30.67 9.67 6.79
N ARG A 23 31.54 10.47 6.13
CA ARG A 23 31.43 11.93 6.16
C ARG A 23 30.16 12.45 5.53
N GLU A 24 29.71 11.83 4.46
CA GLU A 24 28.48 12.16 3.75
C GLU A 24 27.25 11.83 4.61
N ILE A 25 27.22 10.65 5.18
CA ILE A 25 26.17 10.23 6.12
C ILE A 25 26.12 11.23 7.29
N ALA A 26 27.27 11.52 7.91
CA ALA A 26 27.39 12.43 9.02
C ALA A 26 26.81 13.82 8.72
N ARG A 27 27.11 14.35 7.55
CA ARG A 27 26.59 15.63 7.06
C ARG A 27 25.05 15.61 6.91
N ARG A 28 24.51 14.53 6.29
CA ARG A 28 23.07 14.43 5.99
C ARG A 28 22.20 14.26 7.24
N ILE A 29 22.73 13.61 8.29
CA ILE A 29 21.96 13.37 9.52
C ILE A 29 22.44 14.25 10.72
N ALA A 30 23.27 15.25 10.46
CA ALA A 30 23.81 16.19 11.47
C ALA A 30 24.48 15.50 12.67
N LEU A 31 25.34 14.50 12.42
CA LEU A 31 26.11 13.80 13.45
C LEU A 31 27.61 13.94 13.20
N SER A 32 28.41 13.65 14.25
CA SER A 32 29.85 13.55 14.10
C SER A 32 30.26 12.30 13.29
N SER A 33 31.32 12.40 12.48
CA SER A 33 31.83 11.27 11.70
C SER A 33 32.22 10.07 12.58
N SER A 34 32.76 10.32 13.78
CA SER A 34 33.08 9.25 14.75
C SER A 34 31.82 8.57 15.33
N GLY A 35 30.75 9.33 15.52
CA GLY A 35 29.44 8.81 15.94
C GLY A 35 28.83 7.92 14.85
N VAL A 36 28.83 8.40 13.61
CA VAL A 36 28.37 7.60 12.45
C VAL A 36 29.20 6.35 12.28
N GLN A 37 30.55 6.43 12.36
CA GLN A 37 31.42 5.26 12.20
C GLN A 37 31.09 4.16 13.20
N ARG A 38 30.82 4.48 14.46
CA ARG A 38 30.41 3.49 15.47
C ARG A 38 29.08 2.83 15.12
N LEU A 39 28.10 3.63 14.68
CA LEU A 39 26.78 3.12 14.30
C LEU A 39 26.83 2.22 13.08
N VAL A 40 27.53 2.62 12.00
CA VAL A 40 27.65 1.78 10.81
C VAL A 40 28.45 0.50 11.08
N ASN A 41 29.46 0.52 11.97
CA ASN A 41 30.16 -0.70 12.39
C ASN A 41 29.19 -1.67 13.07
N THR A 42 28.39 -1.19 14.03
CA THR A 42 27.38 -2.04 14.71
C THR A 42 26.34 -2.57 13.72
N LEU A 43 25.86 -1.75 12.78
CA LEU A 43 24.93 -2.19 11.75
C LEU A 43 25.57 -3.21 10.79
N ALA A 44 26.86 -3.04 10.46
CA ALA A 44 27.61 -3.97 9.61
C ALA A 44 27.86 -5.32 10.31
N GLU A 45 28.18 -5.32 11.62
CA GLU A 45 28.27 -6.55 12.42
C GLU A 45 26.96 -7.36 12.43
N LYS A 46 25.82 -6.68 12.31
CA LYS A 46 24.50 -7.31 12.17
C LYS A 46 24.11 -7.61 10.73
N GLY A 47 24.96 -7.29 9.76
CA GLY A 47 24.69 -7.45 8.33
C GLY A 47 23.63 -6.50 7.76
N LEU A 48 23.17 -5.51 8.55
CA LEU A 48 22.13 -4.54 8.11
C LEU A 48 22.69 -3.49 7.16
N VAL A 49 23.99 -3.26 7.24
CA VAL A 49 24.76 -2.38 6.35
C VAL A 49 25.98 -3.17 5.89
N GLU A 50 26.42 -2.94 4.68
CA GLU A 50 27.67 -3.52 4.16
C GLU A 50 28.55 -2.43 3.54
N GLN A 51 29.85 -2.66 3.62
CA GLN A 51 30.84 -1.77 3.06
C GLN A 51 31.18 -2.22 1.64
N THR A 52 31.15 -1.31 0.67
CA THR A 52 31.46 -1.59 -0.72
C THR A 52 32.75 -0.95 -1.16
N GLY A 53 33.55 -1.72 -1.94
CA GLY A 53 34.74 -1.26 -2.63
C GLY A 53 35.88 -0.75 -1.73
N GLN A 54 36.95 -0.27 -2.37
CA GLN A 54 38.13 0.29 -1.68
C GLN A 54 37.84 1.65 -0.99
N ALA A 55 36.80 2.35 -1.39
CA ALA A 55 36.48 3.70 -0.92
C ALA A 55 35.76 3.75 0.44
N ARG A 56 35.59 2.61 1.13
CA ARG A 56 34.89 2.50 2.42
C ARG A 56 33.54 3.20 2.44
N ARG A 57 32.75 2.97 1.39
CA ARG A 57 31.36 3.43 1.31
C ARG A 57 30.42 2.37 1.84
N TYR A 58 29.22 2.79 2.30
CA TYR A 58 28.24 1.93 2.94
C TYR A 58 26.94 1.95 2.15
N GLN A 59 26.31 0.78 2.07
CA GLN A 59 24.97 0.56 1.51
C GLN A 59 24.17 -0.37 2.41
N ILE A 60 22.89 -0.56 2.10
CA ILE A 60 22.04 -1.55 2.77
C ILE A 60 22.64 -2.94 2.59
N GLY A 61 22.78 -3.68 3.69
CA GLY A 61 23.33 -5.03 3.71
C GLY A 61 22.25 -6.13 3.58
N HIS A 62 22.68 -7.30 3.15
CA HIS A 62 21.79 -8.47 2.95
C HIS A 62 21.09 -8.96 4.22
N GLY A 63 21.58 -8.59 5.41
CA GLY A 63 20.90 -8.89 6.69
C GLY A 63 19.49 -8.34 6.79
N ILE A 64 19.17 -7.26 6.04
CA ILE A 64 17.79 -6.75 5.95
C ILE A 64 16.84 -7.80 5.35
N LEU A 65 17.28 -8.60 4.38
CA LEU A 65 16.48 -9.68 3.80
C LEU A 65 16.10 -10.73 4.85
N ASN A 66 16.98 -11.01 5.82
CA ASN A 66 16.67 -11.95 6.91
C ASN A 66 15.57 -11.41 7.83
N LEU A 67 15.53 -10.09 8.09
CA LEU A 67 14.46 -9.46 8.85
C LEU A 67 13.15 -9.44 8.06
N ALA A 68 13.22 -9.14 6.78
CA ALA A 68 12.07 -9.12 5.88
C ALA A 68 11.54 -10.52 5.55
N ARG A 69 12.40 -11.56 5.59
CA ARG A 69 12.09 -12.93 5.18
C ARG A 69 10.81 -13.48 5.82
N LYS A 70 10.61 -13.26 7.13
CA LYS A 70 9.41 -13.73 7.82
C LYS A 70 8.16 -13.03 7.30
N MET A 71 8.25 -11.75 6.99
CA MET A 71 7.17 -11.01 6.35
C MET A 71 6.93 -11.52 4.93
N LEU A 72 7.99 -11.66 4.13
CA LEU A 72 7.92 -12.12 2.74
C LEU A 72 7.48 -13.58 2.60
N GLN A 73 7.86 -14.46 3.54
CA GLN A 73 7.45 -15.88 3.54
C GLN A 73 6.02 -16.10 4.06
N GLN A 74 5.51 -15.23 4.90
CA GLN A 74 4.12 -15.26 5.34
C GLN A 74 3.15 -14.73 4.28
N ASP A 75 3.65 -14.08 3.24
CA ASP A 75 2.83 -13.44 2.24
C ASP A 75 2.55 -14.36 1.04
N ARG A 76 1.91 -15.52 1.33
CA ARG A 76 1.12 -16.23 0.32
C ARG A 76 0.16 -15.26 -0.40
N LEU A 77 -0.32 -14.26 0.33
CA LEU A 77 -1.13 -13.16 -0.20
C LEU A 77 -0.42 -12.40 -1.34
N VAL A 78 0.86 -11.98 -1.14
CA VAL A 78 1.60 -11.24 -2.18
C VAL A 78 1.79 -12.10 -3.42
N ALA A 79 2.22 -13.36 -3.25
CA ALA A 79 2.43 -14.28 -4.37
C ALA A 79 1.14 -14.56 -5.16
N LEU A 80 0.00 -14.74 -4.48
CA LEU A 80 -1.29 -14.93 -5.12
C LEU A 80 -1.79 -13.66 -5.81
N ALA A 81 -1.60 -12.51 -5.17
CA ALA A 81 -2.01 -11.22 -5.73
C ALA A 81 -1.17 -10.83 -6.94
N GLU A 82 0.13 -11.21 -6.99
CA GLU A 82 1.03 -10.88 -8.11
C GLU A 82 0.46 -11.34 -9.46
N VAL A 83 -0.12 -12.54 -9.53
CA VAL A 83 -0.76 -13.06 -10.75
C VAL A 83 -1.90 -12.16 -11.21
N GLU A 84 -2.74 -11.71 -10.26
CA GLU A 84 -3.87 -10.82 -10.57
C GLU A 84 -3.40 -9.39 -10.90
N LEU A 85 -2.35 -8.89 -10.24
CA LEU A 85 -1.76 -7.60 -10.58
C LEU A 85 -1.21 -7.59 -12.01
N GLN A 86 -0.51 -8.65 -12.44
CA GLN A 86 0.00 -8.79 -13.81
C GLN A 86 -1.17 -8.82 -14.82
N ARG A 87 -2.24 -9.56 -14.53
CA ARG A 87 -3.43 -9.63 -15.37
C ARG A 87 -4.10 -8.25 -15.53
N LEU A 88 -4.25 -7.50 -14.44
CA LEU A 88 -4.83 -6.16 -14.47
C LEU A 88 -3.93 -5.16 -15.21
N ALA A 89 -2.61 -5.26 -15.02
CA ALA A 89 -1.64 -4.38 -15.66
C ALA A 89 -1.55 -4.60 -17.17
N ALA A 90 -1.84 -5.82 -17.67
CA ALA A 90 -1.89 -6.13 -19.10
C ALA A 90 -2.89 -5.26 -19.89
N SER A 91 -3.83 -4.60 -19.19
CA SER A 91 -4.75 -3.61 -19.77
C SER A 91 -4.21 -2.17 -19.73
N ASP A 92 -2.90 -1.97 -19.74
CA ASP A 92 -2.23 -0.66 -19.63
C ASP A 92 -2.68 0.17 -18.41
N MET A 93 -2.81 -0.50 -17.28
CA MET A 93 -3.12 0.10 -15.98
C MET A 93 -1.99 -0.19 -14.99
N ASN A 94 -1.72 0.75 -14.10
CA ASN A 94 -0.86 0.45 -12.96
C ASN A 94 -1.67 -0.34 -11.93
N ALA A 95 -1.17 -1.46 -11.44
CA ALA A 95 -1.86 -2.31 -10.48
C ALA A 95 -1.09 -2.36 -9.15
N PHE A 96 -1.82 -2.35 -8.04
CA PHE A 96 -1.26 -2.20 -6.70
C PHE A 96 -1.92 -3.17 -5.74
N LEU A 97 -1.11 -3.76 -4.86
CA LEU A 97 -1.53 -4.43 -3.64
C LEU A 97 -1.10 -3.59 -2.46
N GLY A 98 -1.96 -3.44 -1.46
CA GLY A 98 -1.62 -2.78 -0.22
C GLY A 98 -2.29 -3.40 0.99
N MET A 99 -1.74 -3.11 2.15
CA MET A 99 -2.32 -3.51 3.43
C MET A 99 -2.29 -2.35 4.42
N ARG A 100 -3.09 -2.48 5.48
CA ARG A 100 -3.12 -1.53 6.58
C ARG A 100 -2.68 -2.20 7.89
N ARG A 101 -1.90 -1.46 8.68
CA ARG A 101 -1.59 -1.81 10.06
C ARG A 101 -1.80 -0.58 10.95
N GLY A 102 -2.80 -0.63 11.82
CA GLY A 102 -3.25 0.55 12.58
C GLY A 102 -3.74 1.64 11.61
N ASN A 103 -3.30 2.87 11.79
CA ASN A 103 -3.66 4.02 10.95
C ASN A 103 -2.76 4.18 9.71
N ARG A 104 -1.78 3.30 9.50
CA ARG A 104 -0.86 3.37 8.36
C ARG A 104 -1.20 2.31 7.33
N ALA A 105 -1.22 2.71 6.07
CA ALA A 105 -1.32 1.81 4.94
C ALA A 105 -0.05 1.89 4.10
N VAL A 106 0.39 0.75 3.57
CA VAL A 106 1.60 0.63 2.77
C VAL A 106 1.34 -0.19 1.51
N TYR A 107 2.08 0.11 0.46
CA TYR A 107 2.14 -0.75 -0.73
C TYR A 107 2.90 -2.03 -0.40
N LEU A 108 2.38 -3.18 -0.82
CA LEU A 108 3.04 -4.49 -0.70
C LEU A 108 3.65 -4.94 -2.03
N SER A 109 2.94 -4.74 -3.13
CA SER A 109 3.40 -5.03 -4.49
C SER A 109 2.82 -4.03 -5.47
N THR A 110 3.56 -3.79 -6.56
CA THR A 110 3.16 -2.86 -7.62
C THR A 110 3.58 -3.42 -8.97
N VAL A 111 2.65 -3.43 -9.93
CA VAL A 111 2.94 -3.74 -11.33
C VAL A 111 2.68 -2.48 -12.15
N GLN A 112 3.71 -1.99 -12.80
CA GLN A 112 3.63 -0.77 -13.59
C GLN A 112 2.94 -1.02 -14.92
N SER A 113 2.21 -0.01 -15.37
CA SER A 113 1.62 0.03 -16.72
C SER A 113 2.71 0.08 -17.78
N SER A 114 2.47 -0.59 -18.92
CA SER A 114 3.21 -0.36 -20.18
C SER A 114 2.66 0.83 -20.98
N GLY A 115 1.57 1.44 -20.52
CA GLY A 115 0.93 2.59 -21.16
C GLY A 115 1.60 3.93 -20.89
N PRO A 116 0.97 5.04 -21.32
CA PRO A 116 1.57 6.37 -21.26
C PRO A 116 1.72 6.96 -19.86
N LEU A 117 1.06 6.38 -18.85
CA LEU A 117 1.17 6.79 -17.45
C LEU A 117 1.77 5.67 -16.61
N VAL A 118 2.95 5.92 -16.07
CA VAL A 118 3.57 5.07 -15.06
C VAL A 118 3.45 5.76 -13.71
N ILE A 119 2.75 5.11 -12.77
CA ILE A 119 2.67 5.58 -11.38
C ILE A 119 3.67 4.76 -10.57
N ARG A 120 4.69 5.44 -10.07
CA ARG A 120 5.71 4.81 -9.24
C ARG A 120 5.21 4.75 -7.79
N ALA A 121 5.06 3.54 -7.27
CA ALA A 121 4.88 3.25 -5.85
C ALA A 121 5.84 2.12 -5.47
N ILE A 122 6.53 2.28 -4.36
CA ILE A 122 7.57 1.32 -3.93
C ILE A 122 6.98 0.50 -2.77
N PRO A 123 7.12 -0.85 -2.76
CA PRO A 123 6.73 -1.67 -1.63
C PRO A 123 7.34 -1.16 -0.32
N GLY A 124 6.49 -1.05 0.72
CA GLY A 124 6.85 -0.47 2.02
C GLY A 124 6.59 1.04 2.14
N GLU A 125 6.40 1.77 1.03
CA GLU A 125 6.03 3.19 1.10
C GLU A 125 4.62 3.38 1.63
N PRO A 126 4.39 4.43 2.45
CA PRO A 126 3.06 4.76 2.93
C PRO A 126 2.17 5.28 1.80
N MET A 127 0.87 4.99 1.91
CA MET A 127 -0.16 5.56 1.04
C MET A 127 -1.20 6.33 1.85
N LEU A 128 -1.83 7.31 1.22
CA LEU A 128 -2.93 8.06 1.81
C LEU A 128 -4.21 7.22 1.78
N LEU A 129 -4.83 7.04 2.94
CA LEU A 129 -6.07 6.28 3.07
C LEU A 129 -7.26 6.98 2.43
N HIS A 130 -7.38 8.30 2.59
CA HIS A 130 -8.57 9.07 2.17
C HIS A 130 -8.62 9.39 0.67
N SER A 131 -7.48 9.53 -0.01
CA SER A 131 -7.42 10.04 -1.38
C SER A 131 -7.09 8.99 -2.45
N THR A 132 -6.66 7.78 -2.06
CA THR A 132 -6.39 6.68 -2.99
C THR A 132 -7.51 5.65 -2.96
N ALA A 133 -7.84 5.03 -4.12
CA ALA A 133 -8.83 3.96 -4.16
C ALA A 133 -8.39 2.75 -3.32
N LEU A 134 -7.10 2.43 -3.33
CA LEU A 134 -6.52 1.37 -2.51
C LEU A 134 -6.72 1.64 -1.01
N GLY A 135 -6.42 2.86 -0.55
CA GLY A 135 -6.62 3.28 0.83
C GLY A 135 -8.08 3.24 1.26
N LYS A 136 -8.97 3.73 0.40
CA LYS A 136 -10.43 3.68 0.63
C LYS A 136 -10.94 2.23 0.73
N ALA A 137 -10.43 1.31 -0.11
CA ALA A 137 -10.80 -0.10 -0.05
C ALA A 137 -10.37 -0.75 1.29
N LEU A 138 -9.22 -0.34 1.85
CA LEU A 138 -8.77 -0.79 3.17
C LEU A 138 -9.63 -0.26 4.34
N MET A 139 -10.40 0.81 4.11
CA MET A 139 -11.31 1.41 5.09
C MET A 139 -12.79 1.10 4.81
N LEU A 140 -13.10 0.21 3.85
CA LEU A 140 -14.47 0.06 3.35
C LEU A 140 -15.49 -0.30 4.43
N ASP A 141 -15.07 -1.06 5.46
CA ASP A 141 -15.92 -1.46 6.58
C ASP A 141 -15.85 -0.51 7.79
N TRP A 142 -15.12 0.60 7.68
CA TRP A 142 -15.01 1.53 8.80
C TRP A 142 -16.31 2.28 9.05
N THR A 143 -16.57 2.53 10.33
CA THR A 143 -17.68 3.39 10.73
C THR A 143 -17.34 4.86 10.50
N PRO A 144 -18.34 5.76 10.39
CA PRO A 144 -18.11 7.20 10.30
C PRO A 144 -17.21 7.73 11.43
N GLU A 145 -17.40 7.22 12.66
CA GLU A 145 -16.63 7.62 13.83
C GLU A 145 -15.13 7.26 13.69
N GLN A 146 -14.83 6.10 13.11
CA GLN A 146 -13.46 5.67 12.84
C GLN A 146 -12.78 6.56 11.80
N ILE A 147 -13.52 7.02 10.81
CA ILE A 147 -13.02 7.94 9.77
C ILE A 147 -12.74 9.31 10.35
N VAL A 148 -13.65 9.84 11.19
CA VAL A 148 -13.46 11.09 11.92
C VAL A 148 -12.26 11.01 12.86
N ALA A 149 -12.10 9.89 13.59
CA ALA A 149 -10.97 9.68 14.47
C ALA A 149 -9.62 9.61 13.71
N LEU A 150 -9.62 9.08 12.48
CA LEU A 150 -8.43 9.08 11.62
C LEU A 150 -8.05 10.51 11.25
N ASP A 151 -8.99 11.32 10.76
CA ASP A 151 -8.75 12.72 10.38
C ASP A 151 -8.25 13.56 11.57
N ALA A 152 -8.82 13.34 12.75
CA ALA A 152 -8.38 14.01 13.98
C ALA A 152 -6.93 13.66 14.38
N SER A 153 -6.46 12.45 14.06
CA SER A 153 -5.10 11.99 14.36
C SER A 153 -4.09 12.34 13.26
N GLU A 154 -4.53 12.36 12.01
CA GLU A 154 -3.74 12.65 10.81
C GLU A 154 -4.64 13.38 9.78
N PRO A 155 -4.67 14.72 9.79
CA PRO A 155 -5.58 15.50 8.97
C PRO A 155 -5.49 15.18 7.48
N PHE A 156 -6.63 15.08 6.82
CA PHE A 156 -6.72 14.73 5.42
C PHE A 156 -6.17 15.83 4.51
N VAL A 157 -5.03 15.56 3.90
CA VAL A 157 -4.32 16.52 3.05
C VAL A 157 -4.95 16.58 1.67
N SER A 158 -5.27 17.80 1.19
CA SER A 158 -5.72 18.03 -0.18
C SER A 158 -4.57 17.80 -1.17
N ARG A 159 -4.76 16.88 -2.11
CA ARG A 159 -3.81 16.55 -3.18
C ARG A 159 -4.21 17.21 -4.50
N THR A 160 -5.52 17.42 -4.68
CA THR A 160 -6.12 18.05 -5.83
C THR A 160 -7.37 18.82 -5.37
N PRO A 161 -7.97 19.70 -6.21
CA PRO A 161 -9.24 20.32 -5.88
C PRO A 161 -10.42 19.34 -5.71
N ARG A 162 -10.24 18.07 -6.07
CA ARG A 162 -11.26 17.02 -5.92
C ARG A 162 -11.00 16.08 -4.75
N THR A 163 -9.89 16.24 -4.02
CA THR A 163 -9.63 15.43 -2.83
C THR A 163 -10.73 15.65 -1.80
N ILE A 164 -11.28 14.54 -1.29
CA ILE A 164 -12.23 14.59 -0.18
C ILE A 164 -11.42 14.73 1.11
N THR A 165 -11.49 15.90 1.73
CA THR A 165 -10.84 16.21 3.00
C THR A 165 -11.82 16.29 4.16
N ASP A 166 -13.11 16.17 3.89
CA ASP A 166 -14.19 16.15 4.85
C ASP A 166 -14.47 14.68 5.23
N PRO A 167 -14.27 14.26 6.50
CA PRO A 167 -14.45 12.88 6.93
C PRO A 167 -15.90 12.38 6.79
N GLU A 168 -16.90 13.25 6.93
CA GLU A 168 -18.32 12.87 6.76
C GLU A 168 -18.62 12.55 5.29
N LYS A 169 -18.11 13.36 4.35
CA LYS A 169 -18.23 13.09 2.92
C LYS A 169 -17.50 11.83 2.50
N LEU A 170 -16.34 11.57 3.12
CA LEU A 170 -15.62 10.32 2.87
C LEU A 170 -16.42 9.12 3.39
N ALA A 171 -17.02 9.21 4.57
CA ALA A 171 -17.90 8.17 5.12
C ALA A 171 -19.09 7.88 4.20
N GLN A 172 -19.73 8.91 3.67
CA GLN A 172 -20.83 8.77 2.70
C GLN A 172 -20.37 8.09 1.41
N GLN A 173 -19.20 8.47 0.86
CA GLN A 173 -18.64 7.82 -0.31
C GLN A 173 -18.33 6.35 -0.06
N LEU A 174 -17.76 6.01 1.11
CA LEU A 174 -17.46 4.62 1.48
C LEU A 174 -18.73 3.80 1.70
N SER A 175 -19.78 4.38 2.25
CA SER A 175 -21.10 3.72 2.37
C SER A 175 -21.64 3.31 0.99
N HIS A 176 -21.65 4.21 0.03
CA HIS A 176 -22.04 3.89 -1.34
C HIS A 176 -21.12 2.86 -2.01
N SER A 177 -19.80 2.98 -1.78
CA SER A 177 -18.82 2.03 -2.31
C SER A 177 -18.98 0.62 -1.76
N ARG A 178 -19.51 0.48 -0.53
CA ARG A 178 -19.79 -0.82 0.11
C ARG A 178 -20.85 -1.59 -0.67
N ASP A 179 -21.89 -0.92 -1.13
CA ASP A 179 -22.95 -1.52 -1.95
C ASP A 179 -22.44 -1.95 -3.33
N LEU A 180 -21.48 -1.20 -3.89
CA LEU A 180 -20.85 -1.50 -5.18
C LEU A 180 -19.80 -2.62 -5.08
N GLY A 181 -19.20 -2.85 -3.89
CA GLY A 181 -18.08 -3.76 -3.67
C GLY A 181 -16.72 -3.24 -4.11
N TYR A 182 -16.62 -2.00 -4.58
CA TYR A 182 -15.37 -1.34 -4.95
C TYR A 182 -15.38 0.15 -4.60
N THR A 183 -14.21 0.71 -4.48
CA THR A 183 -13.98 2.14 -4.18
C THR A 183 -13.39 2.85 -5.39
N THR A 184 -13.54 4.15 -5.43
CA THR A 184 -12.99 5.00 -6.49
C THR A 184 -12.19 6.16 -5.91
N SER A 185 -11.21 6.63 -6.69
CA SER A 185 -10.54 7.91 -6.51
C SER A 185 -10.42 8.55 -7.90
N LEU A 186 -11.31 9.49 -8.19
CA LEU A 186 -11.46 10.10 -9.52
C LEU A 186 -10.89 11.51 -9.51
N ASN A 187 -9.62 11.66 -9.92
CA ASN A 187 -8.84 12.89 -9.79
C ASN A 187 -8.60 13.35 -8.34
N GLU A 188 -8.70 12.48 -7.36
CA GLU A 188 -8.58 12.89 -5.96
C GLU A 188 -7.14 12.86 -5.43
N ASN A 189 -6.33 11.89 -5.86
CA ASN A 189 -4.93 11.77 -5.44
C ASN A 189 -3.95 12.41 -6.43
N LEU A 190 -4.21 12.23 -7.73
CA LEU A 190 -3.42 12.81 -8.82
C LEU A 190 -4.36 13.37 -9.88
N PRO A 191 -4.10 14.59 -10.42
CA PRO A 191 -4.91 15.16 -11.50
C PRO A 191 -4.90 14.27 -12.74
N GLY A 192 -6.06 14.09 -13.38
CA GLY A 192 -6.19 13.26 -14.58
C GLY A 192 -6.15 11.75 -14.36
N VAL A 193 -5.89 11.29 -13.13
CA VAL A 193 -5.80 9.88 -12.79
C VAL A 193 -7.10 9.38 -12.15
N TYR A 194 -7.58 8.26 -12.68
CA TYR A 194 -8.68 7.49 -12.11
C TYR A 194 -8.11 6.21 -11.51
N SER A 195 -8.54 5.87 -10.31
CA SER A 195 -8.21 4.60 -9.67
C SER A 195 -9.43 3.94 -9.06
N ILE A 196 -9.45 2.62 -9.12
CA ILE A 196 -10.51 1.76 -8.61
C ILE A 196 -9.86 0.68 -7.74
N GLY A 197 -10.43 0.42 -6.56
CA GLY A 197 -9.91 -0.54 -5.60
C GLY A 197 -10.99 -1.45 -5.04
N ALA A 198 -10.61 -2.68 -4.69
CA ALA A 198 -11.48 -3.63 -3.99
C ALA A 198 -10.76 -4.23 -2.78
N PRO A 199 -11.48 -4.49 -1.67
CA PRO A 199 -10.91 -5.14 -0.51
C PRO A 199 -10.63 -6.62 -0.79
N ILE A 200 -9.61 -7.16 -0.12
CA ILE A 200 -9.33 -8.59 -0.02
C ILE A 200 -9.62 -9.00 1.42
N ARG A 201 -10.47 -9.99 1.60
CA ARG A 201 -10.94 -10.44 2.90
C ARG A 201 -10.35 -11.80 3.28
N ASP A 202 -10.16 -12.01 4.56
CA ASP A 202 -9.86 -13.33 5.11
C ASP A 202 -11.12 -14.19 5.32
N ALA A 203 -10.95 -15.41 5.83
CA ALA A 203 -12.04 -16.34 6.12
C ALA A 203 -13.06 -15.83 7.15
N THR A 204 -12.69 -14.81 7.93
CA THR A 204 -13.59 -14.17 8.91
C THR A 204 -14.40 -13.03 8.30
N GLY A 205 -14.15 -12.68 7.03
CA GLY A 205 -14.72 -11.53 6.35
C GLY A 205 -13.97 -10.21 6.63
N THR A 206 -12.89 -10.25 7.42
CA THR A 206 -12.12 -9.05 7.77
C THR A 206 -11.24 -8.61 6.59
N ILE A 207 -11.19 -7.31 6.30
CA ILE A 207 -10.31 -6.75 5.27
C ILE A 207 -8.86 -6.83 5.76
N VAL A 208 -8.05 -7.67 5.10
CA VAL A 208 -6.62 -7.87 5.39
C VAL A 208 -5.71 -7.15 4.42
N ALA A 209 -6.19 -6.91 3.21
CA ALA A 209 -5.49 -6.19 2.14
C ALA A 209 -6.48 -5.55 1.17
N ALA A 210 -5.98 -4.89 0.15
CA ALA A 210 -6.77 -4.41 -0.98
C ALA A 210 -5.94 -4.48 -2.26
N ILE A 211 -6.63 -4.59 -3.39
CA ILE A 211 -6.06 -4.50 -4.73
C ILE A 211 -6.67 -3.30 -5.45
N SER A 212 -5.90 -2.62 -6.28
CA SER A 212 -6.41 -1.50 -7.07
C SER A 212 -5.69 -1.35 -8.39
N VAL A 213 -6.33 -0.65 -9.32
CA VAL A 213 -5.72 -0.18 -10.55
C VAL A 213 -5.80 1.34 -10.65
N ALA A 214 -4.85 1.93 -11.41
CA ALA A 214 -4.88 3.35 -11.72
C ALA A 214 -4.44 3.60 -13.17
N PHE A 215 -5.10 4.54 -13.84
CA PHE A 215 -4.84 4.89 -15.22
C PHE A 215 -5.14 6.37 -15.52
N ALA A 216 -4.51 6.92 -16.54
CA ALA A 216 -4.84 8.25 -17.04
C ALA A 216 -6.21 8.22 -17.72
N ARG A 217 -7.17 9.03 -17.24
CA ARG A 217 -8.51 9.09 -17.83
C ARG A 217 -8.47 9.49 -19.31
N ALA A 218 -7.60 10.43 -19.67
CA ALA A 218 -7.44 10.88 -21.06
C ALA A 218 -6.97 9.77 -22.02
N ALA A 219 -6.16 8.81 -21.54
CA ALA A 219 -5.70 7.67 -22.33
C ALA A 219 -6.80 6.61 -22.53
N LYS A 220 -7.80 6.57 -21.64
CA LYS A 220 -8.88 5.56 -21.64
C LYS A 220 -10.27 6.23 -21.52
N PRO A 221 -10.66 7.13 -22.45
CA PRO A 221 -11.86 7.96 -22.31
C PRO A 221 -13.17 7.15 -22.36
N ARG A 222 -13.15 5.96 -22.98
CA ARG A 222 -14.33 5.09 -23.13
C ARG A 222 -14.41 4.00 -22.06
N LEU A 223 -13.38 3.83 -21.23
CA LEU A 223 -13.38 2.77 -20.23
C LEU A 223 -14.41 3.08 -19.13
N SER A 224 -15.30 2.13 -18.90
CA SER A 224 -16.37 2.25 -17.91
C SER A 224 -15.85 2.00 -16.49
N ILE A 225 -16.15 2.89 -15.55
CA ILE A 225 -15.77 2.72 -14.13
C ILE A 225 -16.38 1.43 -13.53
N PRO A 226 -17.69 1.13 -13.72
CA PRO A 226 -18.27 -0.13 -13.25
C PRO A 226 -17.60 -1.36 -13.83
N GLU A 227 -17.21 -1.36 -15.11
CA GLU A 227 -16.50 -2.47 -15.74
C GLU A 227 -15.15 -2.72 -15.07
N VAL A 228 -14.34 -1.68 -14.88
CA VAL A 228 -13.07 -1.81 -14.14
C VAL A 228 -13.32 -2.24 -12.70
N GLY A 229 -14.39 -1.75 -12.07
CA GLY A 229 -14.82 -2.19 -10.74
C GLY A 229 -15.02 -3.70 -10.67
N GLN A 230 -15.70 -4.29 -11.67
CA GLN A 230 -15.88 -5.75 -11.72
C GLN A 230 -14.56 -6.51 -11.92
N TRP A 231 -13.63 -5.98 -12.73
CA TRP A 231 -12.31 -6.60 -12.89
C TRP A 231 -11.52 -6.62 -11.57
N VAL A 232 -11.54 -5.52 -10.82
CA VAL A 232 -10.82 -5.42 -9.55
C VAL A 232 -11.48 -6.28 -8.46
N ILE A 233 -12.81 -6.35 -8.41
CA ILE A 233 -13.55 -7.27 -7.54
C ILE A 233 -13.21 -8.74 -7.88
N ALA A 234 -13.20 -9.10 -9.14
CA ALA A 234 -12.87 -10.45 -9.57
C ALA A 234 -11.44 -10.83 -9.17
N ALA A 235 -10.48 -9.91 -9.33
CA ALA A 235 -9.10 -10.10 -8.91
C ALA A 235 -9.00 -10.30 -7.39
N ALA A 236 -9.68 -9.46 -6.59
CA ALA A 236 -9.70 -9.61 -5.13
C ALA A 236 -10.27 -10.97 -4.70
N LYS A 237 -11.40 -11.39 -5.27
CA LYS A 237 -12.03 -12.69 -5.01
C LYS A 237 -11.16 -13.87 -5.40
N SER A 238 -10.42 -13.78 -6.52
CA SER A 238 -9.47 -14.81 -6.95
C SER A 238 -8.38 -15.02 -5.88
N VAL A 239 -7.85 -13.94 -5.32
CA VAL A 239 -6.87 -13.99 -4.23
C VAL A 239 -7.48 -14.59 -2.95
N GLU A 240 -8.68 -14.19 -2.55
CA GLU A 240 -9.42 -14.72 -1.40
C GLU A 240 -9.61 -16.23 -1.52
N THR A 241 -10.14 -16.71 -2.66
CA THR A 241 -10.38 -18.13 -2.91
C THR A 241 -9.10 -18.96 -2.87
N SER A 242 -8.02 -18.42 -3.43
CA SER A 242 -6.71 -19.10 -3.44
C SER A 242 -6.03 -19.14 -2.07
N GLN A 243 -6.45 -18.27 -1.14
CA GLN A 243 -6.04 -18.32 0.28
C GLN A 243 -6.80 -19.40 1.07
N GLY A 244 -7.84 -20.01 0.51
CA GLY A 244 -8.70 -20.97 1.19
C GLY A 244 -9.92 -20.33 1.87
N VAL A 245 -10.25 -19.10 1.47
CA VAL A 245 -11.50 -18.44 1.86
C VAL A 245 -12.61 -19.01 1.00
N SER A 246 -13.34 -20.00 1.53
CA SER A 246 -14.53 -20.56 0.88
C SER A 246 -15.63 -19.49 0.86
N SER A 247 -16.10 -19.10 -0.31
CA SER A 247 -17.30 -18.27 -0.46
C SER A 247 -18.53 -19.13 -0.14
N THR A 248 -18.81 -19.34 1.14
CA THR A 248 -20.13 -19.85 1.57
C THR A 248 -21.01 -18.64 1.80
N PRO A 249 -22.09 -18.41 1.05
CA PRO A 249 -23.08 -17.42 1.40
C PRO A 249 -23.69 -17.83 2.76
N SER A 250 -23.76 -16.91 3.72
CA SER A 250 -24.42 -17.19 5.00
C SER A 250 -25.92 -17.41 4.74
N GLU A 251 -26.35 -18.67 4.77
CA GLU A 251 -27.75 -19.07 4.73
C GLU A 251 -28.54 -18.70 6.01
N SER A 252 -27.98 -17.97 6.93
CA SER A 252 -28.62 -17.67 8.22
C SER A 252 -29.72 -16.60 8.18
N ALA A 253 -30.11 -16.09 7.01
CA ALA A 253 -31.18 -15.08 6.90
C ALA A 253 -32.55 -15.62 6.43
N LYS A 254 -32.68 -16.92 6.13
CA LYS A 254 -33.95 -17.49 5.63
C LYS A 254 -34.77 -18.33 6.63
N GLU A 255 -34.24 -18.63 7.80
CA GLU A 255 -34.91 -19.55 8.73
C GLU A 255 -35.77 -18.87 9.82
N LYS A 256 -35.90 -17.55 9.83
CA LYS A 256 -36.74 -16.81 10.79
C LYS A 256 -38.09 -16.31 10.23
N ARG A 257 -38.55 -16.80 9.10
CA ARG A 257 -39.85 -16.38 8.52
C ARG A 257 -40.89 -17.48 8.37
N ASN A 258 -40.72 -18.65 8.98
CA ASN A 258 -41.70 -19.73 8.92
C ASN A 258 -42.00 -20.37 10.27
N VAL A 259 -42.19 -19.59 11.34
CA VAL A 259 -42.92 -20.02 12.54
C VAL A 259 -43.59 -18.79 13.14
N ALA A 260 -44.79 -18.51 12.74
CA ALA A 260 -45.89 -17.91 13.47
C ALA A 260 -47.15 -17.96 12.60
#